data_4e3f9d22333cdd1f8815697a8ba7b74f
#
_entry.id   4e3f9d22333cdd1f8815697a8ba7b74f
#
_cell.length_a   1.000
_cell.length_b   1.000
_cell.length_c   1.000
_cell.angle_alpha   90.00
_cell.angle_beta   90.00
_cell.angle_gamma   90.00
#
_symmetry.space_group_name_H-M   'P 1'
#
loop_
_entity.id
_entity.type
_entity.pdbx_description
1 polymer ?
#
loop_
_entity_poly.entity_id
_entity_poly.type
_entity_poly.pdbx_seq_one_letter_code
_entity_poly.pdbx_strand_id
1 'polypeptide(L)'
;DRERSKQLIERTRDDALEKELADLQMTERRGFSTALVNQRFVEDLDELYDDARRAMPGFFATCQDLASKTQATFHAGAEKCSVRARMKALFKYKDCTGVAYHRLTDVVRCTLSYTSLQLLYDGFEKVLDLFGDDVKEAHDRYQQPLGDYRDIQMVISHENHLCELQLTTSLYMRAKATTGHRTFEVIRELRAAVADGD
;
A
#
# COMPACT_ATOMS: atom_id res chain seq x y z
N ASP A 1 17.69 8.66 22.41
CA ASP A 1 17.29 8.26 21.03
C ASP A 1 15.95 8.82 20.55
N ARG A 2 15.03 9.12 21.46
CA ARG A 2 13.75 9.81 21.12
C ARG A 2 13.99 11.21 20.52
N GLU A 3 15.00 11.94 20.99
CA GLU A 3 15.37 13.27 20.51
C GLU A 3 16.00 13.21 19.11
N ARG A 4 16.83 12.19 18.87
CA ARG A 4 17.42 11.93 17.55
C ARG A 4 16.39 11.52 16.52
N SER A 5 15.40 10.74 16.92
CA SER A 5 14.26 10.38 16.06
C SER A 5 13.39 11.60 15.75
N LYS A 6 13.12 12.48 16.72
CA LYS A 6 12.40 13.75 16.49
C LYS A 6 13.16 14.67 15.53
N GLN A 7 14.48 14.82 15.71
CA GLN A 7 15.30 15.63 14.81
C GLN A 7 15.41 15.05 13.39
N LEU A 8 15.36 13.71 13.24
CA LEU A 8 15.27 13.10 11.92
C LEU A 8 13.90 13.35 11.27
N ILE A 9 12.84 13.28 12.08
CA ILE A 9 11.45 13.57 11.65
C ILE A 9 11.31 15.03 11.22
N GLU A 10 11.86 15.98 12.00
CA GLU A 10 11.87 17.39 11.64
C GLU A 10 12.72 17.69 10.40
N ARG A 11 13.82 16.96 10.19
CA ARG A 11 14.66 17.10 8.98
C ARG A 11 14.06 16.47 7.73
N THR A 12 13.15 15.53 7.87
CA THR A 12 12.41 14.91 6.75
C THR A 12 11.06 15.56 6.52
N ARG A 13 10.68 16.54 7.34
CA ARG A 13 9.52 17.39 7.12
C ARG A 13 9.80 18.23 5.88
N ASP A 14 9.29 17.75 4.76
CA ASP A 14 9.45 18.45 3.49
C ASP A 14 8.40 19.56 3.42
N ASP A 15 8.77 20.75 3.90
CA ASP A 15 7.91 21.94 3.88
C ASP A 15 7.43 22.24 2.45
N ALA A 16 8.20 21.86 1.42
CA ALA A 16 7.81 21.96 0.03
C ALA A 16 6.67 20.99 -0.31
N LEU A 17 6.72 19.77 0.22
CA LEU A 17 5.66 18.77 0.06
C LEU A 17 4.38 19.18 0.76
N GLU A 18 4.46 19.69 2.00
CA GLU A 18 3.29 20.18 2.73
C GLU A 18 2.65 21.40 2.02
N LYS A 19 3.47 22.28 1.47
CA LYS A 19 3.01 23.39 0.66
C LYS A 19 2.36 22.91 -0.65
N GLU A 20 2.99 21.98 -1.37
CA GLU A 20 2.42 21.39 -2.58
C GLU A 20 1.09 20.70 -2.30
N LEU A 21 0.96 20.00 -1.16
CA LEU A 21 -0.32 19.40 -0.71
C LEU A 21 -1.39 20.46 -0.41
N ALA A 22 -1.00 21.58 0.22
CA ALA A 22 -1.92 22.67 0.54
C ALA A 22 -2.39 23.41 -0.71
N ASP A 23 -1.51 23.54 -1.72
CA ASP A 23 -1.82 24.20 -3.00
C ASP A 23 -2.69 23.32 -3.92
N LEU A 24 -2.73 22.00 -3.70
CA LEU A 24 -3.61 21.08 -4.40
C LEU A 24 -5.06 21.33 -3.97
N GLN A 25 -5.88 21.88 -4.86
CA GLN A 25 -7.33 21.96 -4.67
C GLN A 25 -7.91 20.54 -4.72
N MET A 26 -8.08 19.93 -3.54
CA MET A 26 -8.60 18.60 -3.42
C MET A 26 -10.11 18.61 -3.64
N THR A 27 -10.58 18.07 -4.75
CA THR A 27 -11.99 17.78 -4.96
C THR A 27 -12.51 16.83 -3.89
N GLU A 28 -13.76 17.00 -3.44
CA GLU A 28 -14.43 16.10 -2.50
C GLU A 28 -14.27 14.64 -2.98
N ARG A 29 -13.60 13.84 -2.17
CA ARG A 29 -13.26 12.46 -2.53
C ARG A 29 -14.44 11.54 -2.31
N ARG A 30 -14.63 10.59 -3.23
CA ARG A 30 -15.49 9.43 -2.99
C ARG A 30 -15.08 8.78 -1.68
N GLY A 31 -16.01 8.67 -0.74
CA GLY A 31 -15.80 7.89 0.47
C GLY A 31 -15.62 6.42 0.07
N PHE A 32 -14.45 5.87 0.34
CA PHE A 32 -14.24 4.42 0.22
C PHE A 32 -14.75 3.73 1.47
N SER A 33 -15.32 2.53 1.28
CA SER A 33 -15.74 1.70 2.40
C SER A 33 -14.55 1.40 3.31
N THR A 34 -14.74 1.58 4.61
CA THR A 34 -13.81 1.11 5.65
C THR A 34 -14.07 -0.34 6.04
N ALA A 35 -15.04 -1.01 5.39
CA ALA A 35 -15.32 -2.40 5.62
C ALA A 35 -14.10 -3.25 5.25
N LEU A 36 -13.76 -4.21 6.12
CA LEU A 36 -12.66 -5.12 5.87
C LEU A 36 -12.92 -5.92 4.59
N VAL A 37 -12.05 -5.76 3.62
CA VAL A 37 -12.10 -6.52 2.38
C VAL A 37 -11.28 -7.78 2.54
N ASN A 38 -11.86 -8.90 2.14
CA ASN A 38 -11.23 -10.21 2.23
C ASN A 38 -11.10 -10.84 0.85
N GLN A 39 -10.01 -11.59 0.66
CA GLN A 39 -9.92 -12.57 -0.43
C GLN A 39 -11.07 -13.59 -0.31
N ARG A 40 -11.30 -14.36 -1.37
CA ARG A 40 -12.10 -15.57 -1.19
C ARG A 40 -11.53 -16.43 -0.07
N PHE A 41 -12.38 -17.18 0.61
CA PHE A 41 -11.89 -18.10 1.62
C PHE A 41 -10.97 -19.15 0.99
N VAL A 42 -9.82 -19.38 1.62
CA VAL A 42 -8.83 -20.41 1.27
C VAL A 42 -8.43 -21.18 2.52
N GLU A 43 -8.26 -22.46 2.40
CA GLU A 43 -7.90 -23.33 3.54
C GLU A 43 -6.40 -23.24 3.85
N ASP A 44 -5.58 -23.07 2.83
CA ASP A 44 -4.14 -22.97 2.99
C ASP A 44 -3.52 -21.79 2.22
N LEU A 45 -2.24 -21.57 2.50
CA LEU A 45 -1.49 -20.47 1.91
C LEU A 45 -1.10 -20.76 0.45
N ASP A 46 -0.89 -22.03 0.09
CA ASP A 46 -0.46 -22.41 -1.26
C ASP A 46 -1.58 -22.15 -2.27
N GLU A 47 -2.84 -22.45 -1.88
CA GLU A 47 -4.01 -22.11 -2.68
C GLU A 47 -4.12 -20.59 -2.94
N LEU A 48 -3.85 -19.76 -1.91
CA LEU A 48 -3.82 -18.30 -2.07
C LEU A 48 -2.73 -17.85 -3.04
N TYR A 49 -1.55 -18.48 -2.99
CA TYR A 49 -0.46 -18.15 -3.90
C TYR A 49 -0.71 -18.59 -5.34
N ASP A 50 -1.40 -19.71 -5.53
CA ASP A 50 -1.79 -20.15 -6.86
C ASP A 50 -2.81 -19.19 -7.51
N ASP A 51 -3.78 -18.69 -6.73
CA ASP A 51 -4.68 -17.61 -7.18
C ASP A 51 -3.89 -16.33 -7.51
N ALA A 52 -2.98 -15.95 -6.64
CA ALA A 52 -2.13 -14.77 -6.83
C ALA A 52 -1.31 -14.87 -8.13
N ARG A 53 -0.69 -16.01 -8.40
CA ARG A 53 0.12 -16.22 -9.62
C ARG A 53 -0.70 -16.17 -10.90
N ARG A 54 -1.98 -16.57 -10.85
CA ARG A 54 -2.90 -16.43 -12.00
C ARG A 54 -3.27 -14.97 -12.27
N ALA A 55 -3.59 -14.21 -11.24
CA ALA A 55 -4.02 -12.80 -11.37
C ALA A 55 -2.86 -11.83 -11.66
N MET A 56 -1.65 -12.14 -11.17
CA MET A 56 -0.50 -11.23 -11.20
C MET A 56 -0.14 -10.73 -12.61
N PRO A 57 -0.02 -11.56 -13.66
CA PRO A 57 0.40 -11.08 -14.99
C PRO A 57 -0.58 -10.07 -15.57
N GLY A 58 -1.89 -10.32 -15.49
CA GLY A 58 -2.94 -9.42 -15.97
C GLY A 58 -2.95 -8.11 -15.21
N PHE A 59 -2.87 -8.18 -13.87
CA PHE A 59 -2.82 -6.99 -13.02
C PHE A 59 -1.60 -6.11 -13.32
N PHE A 60 -0.42 -6.72 -13.45
CA PHE A 60 0.81 -5.98 -13.77
C PHE A 60 0.77 -5.35 -15.15
N ALA A 61 0.26 -6.06 -16.17
CA ALA A 61 0.10 -5.51 -17.50
C ALA A 61 -0.83 -4.28 -17.51
N THR A 62 -1.95 -4.35 -16.80
CA THR A 62 -2.89 -3.23 -16.64
C THR A 62 -2.22 -2.05 -15.94
N CYS A 63 -1.48 -2.28 -14.86
CA CYS A 63 -0.78 -1.23 -14.12
C CYS A 63 0.40 -0.63 -14.92
N GLN A 64 1.09 -1.41 -15.76
CA GLN A 64 2.13 -0.90 -16.66
C GLN A 64 1.56 0.01 -17.75
N ASP A 65 0.44 -0.38 -18.36
CA ASP A 65 -0.27 0.46 -19.33
C ASP A 65 -0.72 1.78 -18.70
N LEU A 66 -1.31 1.69 -17.50
CA LEU A 66 -1.69 2.87 -16.72
C LEU A 66 -0.49 3.77 -16.40
N ALA A 67 0.64 3.19 -15.96
CA ALA A 67 1.86 3.95 -15.69
C ALA A 67 2.33 4.74 -16.93
N SER A 68 2.29 4.10 -18.10
CA SER A 68 2.66 4.75 -19.37
C SER A 68 1.75 5.92 -19.71
N LYS A 69 0.45 5.79 -19.43
CA LYS A 69 -0.57 6.84 -19.69
C LYS A 69 -0.54 8.00 -18.70
N THR A 70 -0.01 7.77 -17.48
CA THR A 70 0.00 8.74 -16.39
C THR A 70 1.40 9.29 -16.07
N GLN A 71 2.38 9.01 -16.91
CA GLN A 71 3.77 9.44 -16.73
C GLN A 71 4.39 8.91 -15.42
N ALA A 72 3.92 7.76 -14.95
CA ALA A 72 4.49 7.07 -13.79
C ALA A 72 5.58 6.08 -14.18
N THR A 73 6.44 5.75 -13.21
CA THR A 73 7.32 4.60 -13.31
C THR A 73 6.67 3.41 -12.59
N PHE A 74 6.52 2.31 -13.30
CA PHE A 74 5.99 1.06 -12.75
C PHE A 74 7.10 0.28 -12.02
N HIS A 75 6.77 -0.21 -10.82
CA HIS A 75 7.63 -1.07 -10.02
C HIS A 75 6.87 -2.32 -9.62
N ALA A 76 7.24 -3.47 -10.19
CA ALA A 76 6.69 -4.75 -9.78
C ALA A 76 7.11 -5.06 -8.34
N GLY A 77 6.16 -5.40 -7.49
CA GLY A 77 6.44 -5.95 -6.18
C GLY A 77 6.90 -7.40 -6.29
N ALA A 78 7.91 -7.79 -5.53
CA ALA A 78 8.25 -9.20 -5.41
C ALA A 78 7.08 -9.97 -4.78
N GLU A 79 6.89 -11.24 -5.17
CA GLU A 79 5.94 -12.13 -4.50
C GLU A 79 6.22 -12.12 -2.99
N LYS A 80 5.17 -11.97 -2.20
CA LYS A 80 5.32 -11.90 -0.75
C LYS A 80 5.88 -13.22 -0.22
N CYS A 81 6.96 -13.16 0.55
CA CYS A 81 7.54 -14.34 1.16
C CYS A 81 6.50 -15.10 2.00
N SER A 82 6.34 -16.41 1.78
CA SER A 82 5.34 -17.25 2.42
C SER A 82 5.45 -17.26 3.95
N VAL A 83 6.67 -17.23 4.50
CA VAL A 83 6.90 -17.13 5.95
C VAL A 83 6.31 -15.82 6.49
N ARG A 84 6.59 -14.67 5.85
CA ARG A 84 6.05 -13.37 6.25
C ARG A 84 4.53 -13.29 6.08
N ALA A 85 3.97 -13.92 5.05
CA ALA A 85 2.54 -14.01 4.84
C ALA A 85 1.87 -14.80 5.97
N ARG A 86 2.42 -15.97 6.32
CA ARG A 86 1.93 -16.80 7.43
C ARG A 86 1.99 -16.06 8.76
N MET A 87 3.11 -15.41 9.06
CA MET A 87 3.26 -14.60 10.28
C MET A 87 2.22 -13.47 10.34
N LYS A 88 2.00 -12.76 9.21
CA LYS A 88 0.98 -11.71 9.14
C LYS A 88 -0.43 -12.26 9.39
N ALA A 89 -0.78 -13.40 8.80
CA ALA A 89 -2.08 -14.04 8.99
C ALA A 89 -2.28 -14.51 10.44
N LEU A 90 -1.24 -15.08 11.06
CA LEU A 90 -1.28 -15.58 12.43
C LEU A 90 -1.36 -14.47 13.49
N PHE A 91 -0.59 -13.41 13.34
CA PHE A 91 -0.44 -12.40 14.40
C PHE A 91 -1.28 -11.13 14.17
N LYS A 92 -1.39 -10.68 12.91
CA LYS A 92 -2.15 -9.46 12.61
C LYS A 92 -3.64 -9.72 12.38
N TYR A 93 -3.97 -10.87 11.77
CA TYR A 93 -5.33 -11.17 11.32
C TYR A 93 -5.94 -12.39 12.01
N LYS A 94 -5.34 -12.83 13.11
CA LYS A 94 -5.90 -13.93 13.91
C LYS A 94 -7.37 -13.61 14.26
N ASP A 95 -8.25 -14.53 13.96
CA ASP A 95 -9.64 -14.51 14.36
C ASP A 95 -9.98 -15.79 15.14
N CYS A 96 -11.23 -15.91 15.61
CA CYS A 96 -11.70 -17.05 16.38
C CYS A 96 -11.74 -18.37 15.57
N THR A 97 -11.57 -18.31 14.25
CA THR A 97 -11.63 -19.49 13.35
C THR A 97 -10.26 -20.02 12.99
N GLY A 98 -9.16 -19.32 13.37
CA GLY A 98 -7.79 -19.76 13.12
C GLY A 98 -6.95 -18.80 12.30
N VAL A 99 -6.18 -19.33 11.32
CA VAL A 99 -5.29 -18.51 10.49
C VAL A 99 -6.06 -17.86 9.34
N ALA A 100 -6.17 -16.54 9.37
CA ALA A 100 -6.98 -15.79 8.41
C ALA A 100 -6.20 -15.45 7.12
N TYR A 101 -5.86 -16.44 6.29
CA TYR A 101 -5.17 -16.23 5.01
C TYR A 101 -5.98 -15.35 4.04
N HIS A 102 -7.31 -15.44 4.08
CA HIS A 102 -8.22 -14.62 3.27
C HIS A 102 -8.12 -13.11 3.54
N ARG A 103 -7.46 -12.69 4.63
CA ARG A 103 -7.18 -11.28 4.94
C ARG A 103 -5.88 -10.73 4.33
N LEU A 104 -5.11 -11.57 3.64
CA LEU A 104 -3.89 -11.16 2.98
C LEU A 104 -4.21 -10.55 1.61
N THR A 105 -4.26 -9.24 1.51
CA THR A 105 -4.56 -8.50 0.27
C THR A 105 -3.30 -8.02 -0.47
N ASP A 106 -2.10 -8.30 0.08
CA ASP A 106 -0.81 -7.80 -0.38
C ASP A 106 0.14 -8.89 -0.90
N VAL A 107 -0.42 -10.03 -1.37
CA VAL A 107 0.37 -11.10 -2.01
C VAL A 107 0.80 -10.64 -3.41
N VAL A 108 -0.15 -10.15 -4.21
CA VAL A 108 0.12 -9.44 -5.47
C VAL A 108 0.17 -7.95 -5.18
N ARG A 109 1.26 -7.30 -5.54
CA ARG A 109 1.43 -5.87 -5.30
C ARG A 109 2.33 -5.21 -6.32
N CYS A 110 2.06 -3.95 -6.63
CA CYS A 110 2.95 -3.09 -7.42
C CYS A 110 2.87 -1.65 -6.93
N THR A 111 3.80 -0.83 -7.39
CA THR A 111 3.88 0.59 -7.05
C THR A 111 4.03 1.40 -8.32
N LEU A 112 3.29 2.50 -8.43
CA LEU A 112 3.49 3.54 -9.42
C LEU A 112 4.16 4.74 -8.73
N SER A 113 5.31 5.17 -9.23
CA SER A 113 5.98 6.35 -8.70
C SER A 113 5.95 7.52 -9.65
N TYR A 114 5.64 8.70 -9.13
CA TYR A 114 5.44 9.95 -9.85
C TYR A 114 6.50 10.97 -9.48
N THR A 115 6.80 11.91 -10.37
CA THR A 115 7.79 12.96 -10.12
C THR A 115 7.25 14.12 -9.29
N SER A 116 5.92 14.29 -9.23
CA SER A 116 5.25 15.32 -8.43
C SER A 116 3.95 14.79 -7.81
N LEU A 117 3.43 15.50 -6.80
CA LEU A 117 2.13 15.19 -6.20
C LEU A 117 0.98 15.44 -7.17
N GLN A 118 1.05 16.47 -8.00
CA GLN A 118 0.02 16.72 -9.00
C GLN A 118 -0.16 15.52 -9.92
N LEU A 119 0.94 15.02 -10.52
CA LEU A 119 0.88 13.84 -11.38
C LEU A 119 0.40 12.60 -10.62
N LEU A 120 0.75 12.46 -9.33
CA LEU A 120 0.29 11.36 -8.50
C LEU A 120 -1.23 11.39 -8.32
N TYR A 121 -1.82 12.56 -8.04
CA TYR A 121 -3.26 12.68 -7.87
C TYR A 121 -4.00 12.58 -9.21
N ASP A 122 -3.46 13.12 -10.29
CA ASP A 122 -4.00 12.90 -11.64
C ASP A 122 -3.98 11.40 -11.99
N GLY A 123 -2.92 10.70 -11.61
CA GLY A 123 -2.82 9.25 -11.73
C GLY A 123 -3.82 8.51 -10.85
N PHE A 124 -4.07 8.97 -9.63
CA PHE A 124 -5.07 8.41 -8.74
C PHE A 124 -6.48 8.47 -9.34
N GLU A 125 -6.87 9.61 -9.90
CA GLU A 125 -8.14 9.74 -10.60
C GLU A 125 -8.24 8.75 -11.78
N LYS A 126 -7.14 8.55 -12.53
CA LYS A 126 -7.10 7.57 -13.62
C LYS A 126 -7.22 6.11 -13.13
N VAL A 127 -6.70 5.80 -11.95
CA VAL A 127 -6.95 4.49 -11.31
C VAL A 127 -8.42 4.32 -11.01
N LEU A 128 -9.07 5.34 -10.43
CA LEU A 128 -10.50 5.30 -10.10
C LEU A 128 -11.37 5.19 -11.36
N ASP A 129 -11.02 5.90 -12.43
CA ASP A 129 -11.70 5.79 -13.73
C ASP A 129 -11.57 4.39 -14.33
N LEU A 130 -10.38 3.77 -14.22
CA LEU A 130 -10.07 2.49 -14.84
C LEU A 130 -10.70 1.31 -14.11
N PHE A 131 -10.55 1.29 -12.77
CA PHE A 131 -10.98 0.16 -11.96
C PHE A 131 -12.38 0.33 -11.36
N GLY A 132 -12.88 1.56 -11.24
CA GLY A 132 -14.23 1.83 -10.78
C GLY A 132 -14.59 1.11 -9.48
N ASP A 133 -15.62 0.28 -9.53
CA ASP A 133 -16.12 -0.50 -8.37
C ASP A 133 -15.17 -1.64 -7.94
N ASP A 134 -14.13 -1.94 -8.74
CA ASP A 134 -13.10 -2.91 -8.36
C ASP A 134 -12.08 -2.33 -7.38
N VAL A 135 -12.02 -1.02 -7.17
CA VAL A 135 -11.30 -0.42 -6.05
C VAL A 135 -12.11 -0.65 -4.77
N LYS A 136 -11.65 -1.58 -3.94
CA LYS A 136 -12.35 -1.99 -2.70
C LYS A 136 -11.97 -1.14 -1.50
N GLU A 137 -10.69 -0.74 -1.40
CA GLU A 137 -10.16 0.13 -0.36
C GLU A 137 -9.22 1.15 -0.98
N ALA A 138 -9.18 2.37 -0.42
CA ALA A 138 -8.18 3.37 -0.72
C ALA A 138 -7.81 4.16 0.54
N HIS A 139 -6.52 4.25 0.84
CA HIS A 139 -5.96 4.97 1.97
C HIS A 139 -4.96 6.00 1.46
N ASP A 140 -5.33 7.26 1.53
CA ASP A 140 -4.45 8.36 1.17
C ASP A 140 -3.65 8.81 2.40
N ARG A 141 -2.42 8.34 2.49
CA ARG A 141 -1.51 8.67 3.59
C ARG A 141 -0.76 9.99 3.39
N TYR A 142 -0.97 10.68 2.29
CA TYR A 142 -0.57 12.08 2.16
C TYR A 142 -1.51 12.98 2.93
N GLN A 143 -2.83 12.70 2.88
CA GLN A 143 -3.86 13.47 3.59
C GLN A 143 -4.06 13.00 5.04
N GLN A 144 -3.95 11.69 5.27
CA GLN A 144 -4.10 11.08 6.59
C GLN A 144 -2.85 10.28 6.90
N PRO A 145 -1.78 10.94 7.35
CA PRO A 145 -0.48 10.31 7.54
C PRO A 145 -0.52 9.19 8.57
N LEU A 146 0.11 8.07 8.25
CA LEU A 146 0.40 7.01 9.21
C LEU A 146 1.88 7.08 9.61
N GLY A 147 2.20 7.89 10.62
CA GLY A 147 3.58 8.25 10.94
C GLY A 147 4.19 9.08 9.81
N ASP A 148 5.44 8.76 9.43
CA ASP A 148 6.18 9.48 8.38
C ASP A 148 6.02 8.85 6.99
N TYR A 149 5.22 7.79 6.87
CA TYR A 149 5.01 7.08 5.62
C TYR A 149 3.95 7.77 4.76
N ARG A 150 4.26 8.00 3.50
CA ARG A 150 3.40 8.69 2.53
C ARG A 150 3.24 7.86 1.26
N ASP A 151 2.02 7.47 0.96
CA ASP A 151 1.58 6.87 -0.30
C ASP A 151 0.04 6.94 -0.37
N ILE A 152 -0.51 6.61 -1.52
CA ILE A 152 -1.91 6.20 -1.64
C ILE A 152 -1.90 4.69 -1.83
N GLN A 153 -2.42 3.95 -0.86
CA GLN A 153 -2.55 2.49 -0.91
C GLN A 153 -3.96 2.11 -1.30
N MET A 154 -4.09 1.25 -2.28
CA MET A 154 -5.39 0.73 -2.73
C MET A 154 -5.40 -0.78 -2.72
N VAL A 155 -6.58 -1.35 -2.45
CA VAL A 155 -6.88 -2.76 -2.68
C VAL A 155 -7.84 -2.84 -3.85
N ILE A 156 -7.43 -3.56 -4.88
CA ILE A 156 -8.14 -3.68 -6.16
C ILE A 156 -8.48 -5.13 -6.39
N SER A 157 -9.74 -5.41 -6.75
CA SER A 157 -10.17 -6.73 -7.20
C SER A 157 -9.78 -6.91 -8.67
N HIS A 158 -9.00 -7.95 -8.98
CA HIS A 158 -8.62 -8.30 -10.33
C HIS A 158 -8.63 -9.82 -10.51
N GLU A 159 -9.40 -10.32 -11.48
CA GLU A 159 -9.55 -11.76 -11.74
C GLU A 159 -9.88 -12.58 -10.47
N ASN A 160 -10.81 -12.07 -9.64
CA ASN A 160 -11.21 -12.64 -8.36
C ASN A 160 -10.10 -12.71 -7.30
N HIS A 161 -9.00 -11.97 -7.47
CA HIS A 161 -7.94 -11.82 -6.48
C HIS A 161 -7.81 -10.36 -6.04
N LEU A 162 -7.58 -10.12 -4.74
CA LEU A 162 -7.32 -8.78 -4.23
C LEU A 162 -5.82 -8.47 -4.34
N CYS A 163 -5.53 -7.41 -5.08
CA CYS A 163 -4.17 -6.94 -5.34
C CYS A 163 -3.94 -5.58 -4.67
N GLU A 164 -2.73 -5.32 -4.22
CA GLU A 164 -2.34 -4.02 -3.66
C GLU A 164 -1.67 -3.15 -4.74
N LEU A 165 -2.21 -1.95 -4.96
CA LEU A 165 -1.59 -0.89 -5.75
C LEU A 165 -1.19 0.26 -4.84
N GLN A 166 0.07 0.69 -4.92
CA GLN A 166 0.59 1.85 -4.21
C GLN A 166 0.95 2.95 -5.19
N LEU A 167 0.51 4.18 -4.93
CA LEU A 167 0.98 5.38 -5.63
C LEU A 167 1.86 6.17 -4.68
N THR A 168 3.05 6.56 -5.14
CA THR A 168 3.99 7.33 -4.31
C THR A 168 4.81 8.28 -5.17
N THR A 169 5.49 9.23 -4.54
CA THR A 169 6.44 10.06 -5.29
C THR A 169 7.80 9.37 -5.40
N SER A 170 8.54 9.71 -6.45
CA SER A 170 9.90 9.19 -6.68
C SER A 170 10.86 9.54 -5.53
N LEU A 171 10.60 10.64 -4.82
CA LEU A 171 11.36 11.03 -3.63
C LEU A 171 11.15 10.01 -2.50
N TYR A 172 9.88 9.70 -2.16
CA TYR A 172 9.55 8.72 -1.13
C TYR A 172 10.00 7.30 -1.52
N MET A 173 9.92 6.97 -2.80
CA MET A 173 10.42 5.68 -3.30
C MET A 173 11.92 5.53 -3.06
N ARG A 174 12.72 6.58 -3.30
CA ARG A 174 14.16 6.60 -3.01
C ARG A 174 14.45 6.56 -1.51
N ALA A 175 13.75 7.35 -0.71
CA ALA A 175 13.90 7.33 0.75
C ALA A 175 13.61 5.95 1.35
N LYS A 176 12.57 5.26 0.85
CA LYS A 176 12.22 3.88 1.23
C LYS A 176 13.35 2.89 0.91
N ALA A 177 14.00 3.05 -0.24
CA ALA A 177 15.09 2.16 -0.66
C ALA A 177 16.37 2.34 0.17
N THR A 178 16.66 3.56 0.65
CA THR A 178 17.93 3.88 1.33
C THR A 178 17.93 3.67 2.84
N THR A 179 16.85 3.99 3.54
CA THR A 179 16.84 4.00 5.02
C THR A 179 15.54 3.52 5.65
N GLY A 180 14.43 3.65 4.94
CA GLY A 180 13.10 3.63 5.57
C GLY A 180 12.56 2.24 5.84
N HIS A 181 12.88 1.25 5.01
CA HIS A 181 12.15 -0.02 5.06
C HIS A 181 12.47 -0.84 6.32
N ARG A 182 13.73 -0.92 6.72
CA ARG A 182 14.14 -1.65 7.93
C ARG A 182 13.66 -0.96 9.21
N THR A 183 13.82 0.35 9.30
CA THR A 183 13.42 1.11 10.49
C THR A 183 11.92 1.08 10.67
N PHE A 184 11.14 1.20 9.60
CA PHE A 184 9.68 1.12 9.66
C PHE A 184 9.19 -0.29 10.00
N GLU A 185 9.80 -1.35 9.49
CA GLU A 185 9.48 -2.73 9.86
C GLU A 185 9.75 -2.99 11.35
N VAL A 186 10.91 -2.56 11.86
CA VAL A 186 11.28 -2.71 13.28
C VAL A 186 10.32 -1.93 14.18
N ILE A 187 9.97 -0.69 13.84
CA ILE A 187 9.02 0.12 14.63
C ILE A 187 7.63 -0.53 14.62
N ARG A 188 7.19 -1.06 13.50
CA ARG A 188 5.89 -1.76 13.39
C ARG A 188 5.88 -3.05 14.21
N GLU A 189 6.95 -3.83 14.18
CA GLU A 189 7.10 -5.06 14.96
C GLU A 189 7.15 -4.76 16.46
N LEU A 190 7.88 -3.72 16.86
CA LEU A 190 7.93 -3.27 18.26
C LEU A 190 6.56 -2.76 18.74
N ARG A 191 5.81 -2.04 17.92
CA ARG A 191 4.45 -1.59 18.28
C ARG A 191 3.47 -2.75 18.39
N ALA A 192 3.56 -3.76 17.53
CA ALA A 192 2.76 -4.96 17.64
C ALA A 192 3.08 -5.73 18.94
N ALA A 193 4.36 -5.89 19.27
CA ALA A 193 4.80 -6.58 20.48
C ALA A 193 4.39 -5.86 21.79
N VAL A 194 4.24 -4.53 21.75
CA VAL A 194 3.77 -3.73 22.91
C VAL A 194 2.24 -3.80 23.06
N ALA A 195 1.52 -3.87 21.93
CA ALA A 195 0.05 -4.00 21.94
C ALA A 195 -0.45 -5.38 22.39
N ASP A 196 0.37 -6.42 22.24
CA ASP A 196 0.07 -7.79 22.67
C ASP A 196 0.47 -8.04 24.16
N GLY A 197 1.02 -7.05 24.85
CA GLY A 197 1.53 -7.13 26.23
C GLY A 197 0.61 -6.52 27.32
N ASP A 198 -0.56 -6.01 26.95
CA ASP A 198 -1.66 -5.58 27.80
C ASP A 198 -2.88 -6.51 27.60
#